data_4b17f205c5e006ad40d499a58e65ec80
#
_entry.id   4b17f205c5e006ad40d499a58e65ec80
#
_cell.length_a   1.000
_cell.length_b   1.000
_cell.length_c   1.000
_cell.angle_alpha   90.00
_cell.angle_beta   90.00
_cell.angle_gamma   90.00
#
_symmetry.space_group_name_H-M   'P 1'
#
loop_
_entity.id
_entity.type
_entity.pdbx_description
1 polymer ?
#
loop_
_entity_poly.entity_id
_entity_poly.type
_entity_poly.pdbx_seq_one_letter_code
_entity_poly.pdbx_strand_id
1 'polypeptide(L)'
;MEFKSLKNIETSFRQIRLFTLVFASLCAVVTGFALWKSYSFAEAQRQKIYVLDNGKSLMLALSQDVRQNRPVEAREHVRRFHELFFTLSPDKSAIEGNIKRSLLLADKSAFNYYKDLSEKGYYNRVISGNINQMIEIDSLRCDFDKYPYSVRTFARQIILRESSVTERSLVTRCRLLDAVRSDNNPQGFIIEGFEITENKDLQTLKR
;
A
#
# COMPACT_ATOMS: atom_id res chain seq x y z
N MET A 1 17.83 38.68 73.43
CA MET A 1 18.17 37.42 72.64
C MET A 1 17.04 36.94 71.75
N GLU A 2 15.81 37.42 71.87
CA GLU A 2 14.62 36.95 71.09
C GLU A 2 14.62 37.39 69.63
N PHE A 3 15.09 38.58 69.31
CA PHE A 3 15.08 39.09 67.91
C PHE A 3 16.00 38.29 66.93
N LYS A 4 17.05 37.65 67.42
CA LYS A 4 17.94 36.80 66.59
C LYS A 4 17.28 35.47 66.25
N SER A 5 16.48 34.93 67.15
CA SER A 5 15.79 33.64 66.91
C SER A 5 14.63 33.79 65.92
N LEU A 6 13.86 34.88 65.98
CA LEU A 6 12.79 35.18 65.01
C LEU A 6 13.32 35.36 63.57
N LYS A 7 14.45 36.05 63.40
CA LYS A 7 15.09 36.23 62.09
C LYS A 7 15.63 34.93 61.51
N ASN A 8 16.06 33.99 62.34
CA ASN A 8 16.50 32.66 61.94
C ASN A 8 15.30 31.76 61.48
N ILE A 9 14.17 31.90 62.15
CA ILE A 9 12.94 31.14 61.79
C ILE A 9 12.40 31.62 60.45
N GLU A 10 12.39 32.93 60.21
CA GLU A 10 11.90 33.51 58.93
C GLU A 10 12.81 33.15 57.75
N THR A 11 14.13 33.15 57.91
CA THR A 11 15.07 32.69 56.88
C THR A 11 14.97 31.20 56.62
N SER A 12 14.81 30.37 57.67
CA SER A 12 14.61 28.92 57.53
C SER A 12 13.31 28.60 56.81
N PHE A 13 12.23 29.32 57.13
CA PHE A 13 10.95 29.15 56.45
C PHE A 13 11.01 29.50 54.94
N ARG A 14 11.71 30.57 54.61
CA ARG A 14 11.95 30.99 53.22
C ARG A 14 12.78 29.95 52.45
N GLN A 15 13.81 29.39 53.09
CA GLN A 15 14.63 28.32 52.48
C GLN A 15 13.84 27.03 52.25
N ILE A 16 13.01 26.63 53.24
CA ILE A 16 12.15 25.45 53.10
C ILE A 16 11.14 25.65 51.96
N ARG A 17 10.52 26.84 51.89
CA ARG A 17 9.56 27.17 50.82
C ARG A 17 10.23 27.11 49.43
N LEU A 18 11.44 27.68 49.32
CA LEU A 18 12.21 27.65 48.08
C LEU A 18 12.58 26.21 47.69
N PHE A 19 13.05 25.43 48.64
CA PHE A 19 13.39 23.99 48.41
C PHE A 19 12.15 23.21 47.96
N THR A 20 11.00 23.39 48.61
CA THR A 20 9.77 22.71 48.24
C THR A 20 9.33 23.09 46.83
N LEU A 21 9.44 24.35 46.42
CA LEU A 21 9.07 24.78 45.06
C LEU A 21 10.03 24.18 44.02
N VAL A 22 11.34 24.18 44.30
CA VAL A 22 12.34 23.59 43.40
C VAL A 22 12.12 22.08 43.29
N PHE A 23 11.87 21.41 44.40
CA PHE A 23 11.58 19.98 44.41
C PHE A 23 10.28 19.64 43.67
N ALA A 24 9.21 20.39 43.88
CA ALA A 24 7.95 20.23 43.19
C ALA A 24 8.10 20.44 41.66
N SER A 25 8.86 21.47 41.25
CA SER A 25 9.11 21.68 39.82
C SER A 25 9.96 20.56 39.18
N LEU A 26 10.95 20.07 39.90
CA LEU A 26 11.74 18.90 39.46
C LEU A 26 10.88 17.67 39.28
N CYS A 27 10.01 17.37 40.25
CA CYS A 27 9.06 16.24 40.14
C CYS A 27 8.11 16.41 38.93
N ALA A 28 7.61 17.61 38.68
CA ALA A 28 6.75 17.88 37.54
C ALA A 28 7.47 17.65 36.20
N VAL A 29 8.73 18.11 36.09
CA VAL A 29 9.56 17.88 34.89
C VAL A 29 9.84 16.40 34.67
N VAL A 30 10.23 15.66 35.70
CA VAL A 30 10.50 14.21 35.60
C VAL A 30 9.23 13.45 35.19
N THR A 31 8.10 13.78 35.83
CA THR A 31 6.81 13.14 35.50
C THR A 31 6.39 13.45 34.05
N GLY A 32 6.50 14.71 33.63
CA GLY A 32 6.22 15.10 32.24
C GLY A 32 7.09 14.37 31.22
N PHE A 33 8.40 14.27 31.52
CA PHE A 33 9.33 13.50 30.67
C PHE A 33 9.00 12.02 30.62
N ALA A 34 8.67 11.41 31.76
CA ALA A 34 8.31 9.99 31.83
C ALA A 34 7.02 9.70 31.04
N LEU A 35 5.99 10.56 31.15
CA LEU A 35 4.76 10.44 30.38
C LEU A 35 5.02 10.58 28.88
N TRP A 36 5.79 11.58 28.49
CA TRP A 36 6.15 11.77 27.07
C TRP A 36 6.91 10.57 26.51
N LYS A 37 7.88 10.05 27.25
CA LYS A 37 8.67 8.89 26.85
C LYS A 37 7.82 7.63 26.78
N SER A 38 6.90 7.44 27.74
CA SER A 38 5.96 6.31 27.78
C SER A 38 5.01 6.35 26.57
N TYR A 39 4.47 7.52 26.25
CA TYR A 39 3.60 7.69 25.08
C TYR A 39 4.33 7.41 23.77
N SER A 40 5.54 7.96 23.60
CA SER A 40 6.40 7.71 22.45
C SER A 40 6.75 6.22 22.29
N PHE A 41 7.02 5.53 23.40
CA PHE A 41 7.29 4.10 23.40
C PHE A 41 6.04 3.28 23.02
N ALA A 42 4.88 3.63 23.57
CA ALA A 42 3.62 2.96 23.24
C ALA A 42 3.26 3.10 21.75
N GLU A 43 3.48 4.28 21.16
CA GLU A 43 3.26 4.52 19.73
C GLU A 43 4.20 3.66 18.87
N ALA A 44 5.47 3.58 19.23
CA ALA A 44 6.45 2.73 18.54
C ALA A 44 6.13 1.22 18.65
N GLN A 45 5.50 0.77 19.74
CA GLN A 45 5.09 -0.63 19.91
C GLN A 45 3.84 -1.00 19.13
N ARG A 46 2.91 -0.07 18.92
CA ARG A 46 1.70 -0.29 18.10
C ARG A 46 2.01 -0.64 16.65
N GLN A 47 3.19 -0.28 16.18
CA GLN A 47 3.62 -0.54 14.79
C GLN A 47 4.30 -1.90 14.61
N LYS A 48 4.51 -2.67 15.68
CA LYS A 48 5.16 -4.00 15.62
C LYS A 48 4.13 -5.09 15.38
N ILE A 49 4.23 -5.78 14.26
CA ILE A 49 3.42 -6.95 13.95
C ILE A 49 4.23 -8.20 14.32
N TYR A 50 3.68 -9.02 15.20
CA TYR A 50 4.25 -10.32 15.55
C TYR A 50 3.59 -11.39 14.67
N VAL A 51 4.36 -12.10 13.87
CA VAL A 51 3.88 -13.24 13.08
C VAL A 51 4.22 -14.53 13.83
N LEU A 52 3.20 -15.32 14.13
CA LEU A 52 3.35 -16.67 14.67
C LEU A 52 3.53 -17.65 13.51
N ASP A 53 4.74 -18.21 13.38
CA ASP A 53 4.99 -19.31 12.47
C ASP A 53 4.68 -20.63 13.17
N ASN A 54 3.54 -21.24 12.84
CA ASN A 54 3.08 -22.56 13.32
C ASN A 54 3.27 -22.84 14.83
N GLY A 55 3.18 -21.81 15.66
CA GLY A 55 3.21 -21.93 17.13
C GLY A 55 4.58 -22.25 17.74
N LYS A 56 5.69 -22.19 16.98
CA LYS A 56 7.01 -22.61 17.46
C LYS A 56 8.08 -21.53 17.57
N SER A 57 7.92 -20.36 16.97
CA SER A 57 8.83 -19.23 17.21
C SER A 57 8.14 -17.90 16.96
N LEU A 58 8.33 -16.97 17.89
CA LEU A 58 8.01 -15.56 17.69
C LEU A 58 9.12 -14.98 16.81
N MET A 59 8.94 -15.00 15.50
CA MET A 59 9.77 -14.19 14.62
C MET A 59 9.32 -12.74 14.77
N LEU A 60 10.22 -11.90 15.26
CA LEU A 60 10.08 -10.44 15.18
C LEU A 60 10.09 -10.12 13.68
N ALA A 61 8.91 -10.00 13.06
CA ALA A 61 8.83 -9.38 11.75
C ALA A 61 9.43 -7.98 11.93
N LEU A 62 10.51 -7.69 11.23
CA LEU A 62 11.08 -6.35 11.17
C LEU A 62 9.92 -5.38 10.94
N SER A 63 9.57 -4.61 11.96
CA SER A 63 8.55 -3.58 11.84
C SER A 63 9.13 -2.48 10.96
N GLN A 64 9.01 -2.69 9.66
CA GLN A 64 9.17 -1.57 8.74
C GLN A 64 8.00 -0.63 9.00
N ASP A 65 8.32 0.64 9.14
CA ASP A 65 7.33 1.69 9.30
C ASP A 65 6.22 1.48 8.24
N VAL A 66 4.97 1.39 8.66
CA VAL A 66 3.81 1.20 7.78
C VAL A 66 3.86 2.20 6.61
N ARG A 67 4.38 3.42 6.85
CA ARG A 67 4.56 4.44 5.82
C ARG A 67 5.61 4.06 4.77
N GLN A 68 6.65 3.31 5.13
CA GLN A 68 7.69 2.87 4.18
C GLN A 68 7.22 1.68 3.34
N ASN A 69 6.32 0.85 3.86
CA ASN A 69 5.78 -0.30 3.14
C ASN A 69 4.65 0.08 2.17
N ARG A 70 3.94 1.18 2.43
CA ARG A 70 2.80 1.62 1.62
C ARG A 70 3.13 1.76 0.12
N PRO A 71 4.28 2.36 -0.29
CA PRO A 71 4.68 2.41 -1.70
C PRO A 71 4.93 1.04 -2.33
N VAL A 72 5.45 0.07 -1.57
CA VAL A 72 5.68 -1.30 -2.07
C VAL A 72 4.35 -2.02 -2.25
N GLU A 73 3.46 -1.93 -1.26
CA GLU A 73 2.11 -2.49 -1.31
C GLU A 73 1.29 -1.92 -2.47
N ALA A 74 1.39 -0.61 -2.72
CA ALA A 74 0.71 0.06 -3.82
C ALA A 74 1.19 -0.46 -5.19
N ARG A 75 2.50 -0.61 -5.37
CA ARG A 75 3.07 -1.18 -6.61
C ARG A 75 2.62 -2.62 -6.81
N GLU A 76 2.61 -3.42 -5.76
CA GLU A 76 2.15 -4.82 -5.82
C GLU A 76 0.65 -4.91 -6.15
N HIS A 77 -0.18 -4.04 -5.58
CA HIS A 77 -1.60 -3.96 -5.88
C HIS A 77 -1.86 -3.68 -7.38
N VAL A 78 -1.15 -2.70 -7.94
CA VAL A 78 -1.26 -2.36 -9.36
C VAL A 78 -0.73 -3.50 -10.24
N ARG A 79 0.39 -4.10 -9.88
CA ARG A 79 0.94 -5.27 -10.58
C ARG A 79 -0.07 -6.40 -10.61
N ARG A 80 -0.61 -6.76 -9.46
CA ARG A 80 -1.59 -7.84 -9.32
C ARG A 80 -2.85 -7.61 -10.15
N PHE A 81 -3.36 -6.37 -10.16
CA PHE A 81 -4.49 -6.00 -11.01
C PHE A 81 -4.17 -6.26 -12.49
N HIS A 82 -3.03 -5.75 -12.99
CA HIS A 82 -2.67 -5.90 -14.39
C HIS A 82 -2.43 -7.35 -14.79
N GLU A 83 -1.76 -8.13 -13.95
CA GLU A 83 -1.56 -9.57 -14.19
C GLU A 83 -2.89 -10.30 -14.31
N LEU A 84 -3.83 -10.07 -13.40
CA LEU A 84 -5.15 -10.71 -13.44
C LEU A 84 -5.99 -10.23 -14.63
N PHE A 85 -5.92 -8.94 -14.98
CA PHE A 85 -6.78 -8.35 -16.00
C PHE A 85 -6.30 -8.65 -17.42
N PHE A 86 -4.99 -8.70 -17.66
CA PHE A 86 -4.40 -8.80 -18.99
C PHE A 86 -3.77 -10.15 -19.31
N THR A 87 -3.66 -11.09 -18.35
CA THR A 87 -3.23 -12.45 -18.65
C THR A 87 -4.46 -13.30 -19.01
N LEU A 88 -4.51 -13.74 -20.25
CA LEU A 88 -5.65 -14.45 -20.82
C LEU A 88 -5.18 -15.79 -21.41
N SER A 89 -5.85 -16.85 -21.07
CA SER A 89 -5.75 -18.16 -21.70
C SER A 89 -7.00 -18.44 -22.54
N PRO A 90 -6.98 -19.36 -23.52
CA PRO A 90 -8.16 -19.68 -24.33
C PRO A 90 -9.19 -20.54 -23.58
N ASP A 91 -9.40 -20.25 -22.30
CA ASP A 91 -10.36 -20.91 -21.41
C ASP A 91 -11.30 -19.87 -20.81
N LYS A 92 -12.61 -20.06 -21.02
CA LYS A 92 -13.64 -19.13 -20.56
C LYS A 92 -13.64 -18.99 -19.04
N SER A 93 -13.55 -20.10 -18.32
CA SER A 93 -13.63 -20.10 -16.85
C SER A 93 -12.41 -19.42 -16.22
N ALA A 94 -11.23 -19.63 -16.80
CA ALA A 94 -10.00 -18.96 -16.38
C ALA A 94 -10.06 -17.45 -16.63
N ILE A 95 -10.55 -17.00 -17.80
CA ILE A 95 -10.76 -15.58 -18.12
C ILE A 95 -11.73 -14.96 -17.12
N GLU A 96 -12.93 -15.53 -16.96
CA GLU A 96 -13.95 -14.99 -16.04
C GLU A 96 -13.46 -14.95 -14.60
N GLY A 97 -12.76 -15.99 -14.14
CA GLY A 97 -12.19 -16.06 -12.81
C GLY A 97 -11.12 -15.00 -12.56
N ASN A 98 -10.22 -14.76 -13.52
CA ASN A 98 -9.18 -13.75 -13.42
C ASN A 98 -9.78 -12.32 -13.45
N ILE A 99 -10.69 -12.06 -14.39
CA ILE A 99 -11.38 -10.77 -14.48
C ILE A 99 -12.16 -10.48 -13.20
N LYS A 100 -12.94 -11.45 -12.69
CA LYS A 100 -13.68 -11.27 -11.44
C LYS A 100 -12.76 -10.86 -10.28
N ARG A 101 -11.60 -11.51 -10.15
CA ARG A 101 -10.61 -11.18 -9.11
C ARG A 101 -9.98 -9.80 -9.32
N SER A 102 -9.66 -9.42 -10.56
CA SER A 102 -9.10 -8.11 -10.86
C SER A 102 -10.08 -6.98 -10.56
N LEU A 103 -11.36 -7.17 -10.86
CA LEU A 103 -12.42 -6.17 -10.61
C LEU A 103 -12.68 -5.90 -9.12
N LEU A 104 -12.27 -6.81 -8.22
CA LEU A 104 -12.29 -6.55 -6.76
C LEU A 104 -11.22 -5.54 -6.33
N LEU A 105 -10.22 -5.29 -7.16
CA LEU A 105 -9.10 -4.38 -6.91
C LEU A 105 -9.31 -2.98 -7.53
N ALA A 106 -10.39 -2.77 -8.27
CA ALA A 106 -10.63 -1.56 -9.05
C ALA A 106 -12.08 -1.08 -8.95
N ASP A 107 -12.29 0.14 -9.39
CA ASP A 107 -13.59 0.78 -9.47
C ASP A 107 -14.35 0.43 -10.78
N LYS A 108 -15.45 1.15 -11.01
CA LYS A 108 -16.30 0.99 -12.22
C LYS A 108 -15.57 1.25 -13.53
N SER A 109 -14.46 1.98 -13.56
CA SER A 109 -13.71 2.28 -14.79
C SER A 109 -13.12 1.02 -15.42
N ALA A 110 -12.55 0.14 -14.61
CA ALA A 110 -12.05 -1.16 -15.07
C ALA A 110 -13.19 -2.08 -15.53
N PHE A 111 -14.32 -2.07 -14.81
CA PHE A 111 -15.50 -2.82 -15.22
C PHE A 111 -16.05 -2.34 -16.57
N ASN A 112 -16.12 -1.03 -16.79
CA ASN A 112 -16.57 -0.47 -18.06
C ASN A 112 -15.66 -0.89 -19.21
N TYR A 113 -14.34 -0.84 -18.99
CA TYR A 113 -13.38 -1.31 -19.99
C TYR A 113 -13.53 -2.81 -20.31
N TYR A 114 -13.71 -3.66 -19.28
CA TYR A 114 -14.03 -5.07 -19.47
C TYR A 114 -15.29 -5.27 -20.30
N LYS A 115 -16.36 -4.53 -19.98
CA LYS A 115 -17.65 -4.60 -20.66
C LYS A 115 -17.50 -4.24 -22.14
N ASP A 116 -16.80 -3.16 -22.45
CA ASP A 116 -16.54 -2.72 -23.83
C ASP A 116 -15.79 -3.80 -24.64
N LEU A 117 -14.78 -4.43 -24.04
CA LEU A 117 -14.06 -5.54 -24.69
C LEU A 117 -14.95 -6.77 -24.91
N SER A 118 -15.79 -7.08 -23.94
CA SER A 118 -16.74 -8.19 -24.01
C SER A 118 -17.76 -7.97 -25.11
N GLU A 119 -18.38 -6.80 -25.18
CA GLU A 119 -19.36 -6.40 -26.22
C GLU A 119 -18.74 -6.44 -27.63
N LYS A 120 -17.45 -6.05 -27.75
CA LYS A 120 -16.68 -6.17 -29.00
C LYS A 120 -16.25 -7.60 -29.34
N GLY A 121 -16.66 -8.58 -28.53
CA GLY A 121 -16.33 -10.00 -28.74
C GLY A 121 -14.84 -10.35 -28.58
N TYR A 122 -14.09 -9.53 -27.83
CA TYR A 122 -12.65 -9.70 -27.66
C TYR A 122 -12.32 -11.07 -27.03
N TYR A 123 -12.96 -11.41 -25.92
CA TYR A 123 -12.72 -12.67 -25.21
C TYR A 123 -13.14 -13.90 -26.03
N ASN A 124 -14.21 -13.79 -26.80
CA ASN A 124 -14.62 -14.88 -27.70
C ASN A 124 -13.55 -15.13 -28.78
N ARG A 125 -12.92 -14.06 -29.31
CA ARG A 125 -11.80 -14.22 -30.27
C ARG A 125 -10.56 -14.83 -29.64
N VAL A 126 -10.27 -14.54 -28.35
CA VAL A 126 -9.18 -15.17 -27.61
C VAL A 126 -9.40 -16.68 -27.50
N ILE A 127 -10.63 -17.10 -27.16
CA ILE A 127 -10.99 -18.50 -27.00
C ILE A 127 -10.99 -19.21 -28.35
N SER A 128 -11.73 -18.71 -29.34
CA SER A 128 -11.88 -19.35 -30.66
C SER A 128 -10.57 -19.38 -31.46
N GLY A 129 -9.71 -18.39 -31.27
CA GLY A 129 -8.39 -18.31 -31.91
C GLY A 129 -7.29 -19.04 -31.15
N ASN A 130 -7.59 -19.74 -30.07
CA ASN A 130 -6.61 -20.43 -29.20
C ASN A 130 -5.44 -19.50 -28.81
N ILE A 131 -5.75 -18.25 -28.42
CA ILE A 131 -4.78 -17.21 -28.16
C ILE A 131 -4.40 -17.24 -26.68
N ASN A 132 -3.09 -17.26 -26.39
CA ASN A 132 -2.55 -17.00 -25.06
C ASN A 132 -1.98 -15.57 -25.03
N GLN A 133 -2.39 -14.80 -24.05
CA GLN A 133 -1.85 -13.46 -23.80
C GLN A 133 -1.24 -13.40 -22.43
N MET A 134 -0.01 -12.93 -22.35
CA MET A 134 0.71 -12.66 -21.11
C MET A 134 1.03 -11.18 -21.02
N ILE A 135 1.22 -10.67 -19.80
CA ILE A 135 1.68 -9.32 -19.55
C ILE A 135 3.02 -9.36 -18.83
N GLU A 136 3.94 -8.52 -19.28
CA GLU A 136 5.21 -8.21 -18.60
C GLU A 136 5.21 -6.75 -18.20
N ILE A 137 5.36 -6.47 -16.91
CA ILE A 137 5.39 -5.10 -16.41
C ILE A 137 6.84 -4.63 -16.38
N ASP A 138 7.16 -3.65 -17.21
CA ASP A 138 8.50 -3.07 -17.32
C ASP A 138 8.76 -2.07 -16.18
N SER A 139 7.80 -1.19 -15.89
CA SER A 139 7.93 -0.23 -14.80
C SER A 139 6.60 0.31 -14.29
N LEU A 140 6.60 0.69 -13.02
CA LEU A 140 5.49 1.34 -12.31
C LEU A 140 5.98 2.67 -11.76
N ARG A 141 5.44 3.77 -12.25
CA ARG A 141 5.71 5.12 -11.74
C ARG A 141 4.53 5.55 -10.88
N CYS A 142 4.78 5.63 -9.57
CA CYS A 142 3.78 6.04 -8.59
C CYS A 142 4.22 7.37 -7.98
N ASP A 143 3.30 8.33 -7.97
CA ASP A 143 3.47 9.60 -7.27
C ASP A 143 2.72 9.51 -5.94
N PHE A 144 3.46 9.55 -4.83
CA PHE A 144 2.93 9.48 -3.47
C PHE A 144 2.87 10.86 -2.79
N ASP A 145 3.27 11.93 -3.46
CA ASP A 145 3.30 13.28 -2.89
C ASP A 145 1.90 13.88 -2.76
N LYS A 146 0.98 13.44 -3.62
CA LYS A 146 -0.42 13.93 -3.65
C LYS A 146 -1.41 12.78 -3.61
N TYR A 147 -2.38 12.87 -2.72
CA TYR A 147 -3.50 11.94 -2.65
C TYR A 147 -4.70 12.47 -3.47
N PRO A 148 -5.41 11.65 -4.24
CA PRO A 148 -5.16 10.23 -4.55
C PRO A 148 -3.85 9.99 -5.31
N TYR A 149 -3.15 8.87 -5.01
CA TYR A 149 -1.85 8.56 -5.60
C TYR A 149 -1.97 8.28 -7.09
N SER A 150 -1.23 9.03 -7.89
CA SER A 150 -1.25 8.85 -9.34
C SER A 150 -0.28 7.74 -9.75
N VAL A 151 -0.74 6.82 -10.60
CA VAL A 151 0.07 5.71 -11.08
C VAL A 151 0.04 5.64 -12.60
N ARG A 152 1.21 5.43 -13.21
CA ARG A 152 1.39 5.09 -14.61
C ARG A 152 2.16 3.79 -14.72
N THR A 153 1.56 2.82 -15.42
CA THR A 153 2.15 1.50 -15.67
C THR A 153 2.65 1.43 -17.10
N PHE A 154 3.87 0.96 -17.28
CA PHE A 154 4.45 0.62 -18.59
C PHE A 154 4.64 -0.88 -18.64
N ALA A 155 4.07 -1.52 -19.64
CA ALA A 155 4.06 -2.96 -19.78
C ALA A 155 4.08 -3.37 -21.26
N ARG A 156 4.37 -4.64 -21.49
CA ARG A 156 4.24 -5.31 -22.80
C ARG A 156 3.27 -6.47 -22.69
N GLN A 157 2.42 -6.61 -23.67
CA GLN A 157 1.57 -7.77 -23.86
C GLN A 157 2.20 -8.68 -24.89
N ILE A 158 2.41 -9.95 -24.55
CA ILE A 158 2.91 -11.00 -25.43
C ILE A 158 1.71 -11.86 -25.83
N ILE A 159 1.32 -11.75 -27.11
CA ILE A 159 0.13 -12.42 -27.66
C ILE A 159 0.62 -13.57 -28.55
N LEU A 160 0.45 -14.79 -28.04
CA LEU A 160 0.83 -16.02 -28.72
C LEU A 160 -0.36 -16.57 -29.49
N ARG A 161 -0.19 -16.72 -30.80
CA ARG A 161 -1.10 -17.38 -31.71
C ARG A 161 -0.42 -18.62 -32.31
N GLU A 162 -1.17 -19.47 -32.93
CA GLU A 162 -0.63 -20.64 -33.60
C GLU A 162 0.49 -20.29 -34.60
N SER A 163 0.28 -19.25 -35.41
CA SER A 163 1.18 -18.89 -36.52
C SER A 163 2.09 -17.69 -36.21
N SER A 164 1.94 -17.02 -35.08
CA SER A 164 2.67 -15.77 -34.80
C SER A 164 2.73 -15.43 -33.30
N VAL A 165 3.74 -14.67 -32.94
CA VAL A 165 3.90 -14.00 -31.64
C VAL A 165 3.88 -12.51 -31.89
N THR A 166 2.95 -11.79 -31.26
CA THR A 166 2.89 -10.34 -31.34
C THR A 166 3.23 -9.75 -29.98
N GLU A 167 4.19 -8.84 -29.95
CA GLU A 167 4.52 -8.01 -28.81
C GLU A 167 3.83 -6.65 -28.99
N ARG A 168 3.15 -6.19 -27.93
CA ARG A 168 2.31 -4.98 -27.95
C ARG A 168 2.62 -4.13 -26.73
N SER A 169 2.84 -2.82 -26.92
CA SER A 169 2.96 -1.89 -25.80
C SER A 169 1.63 -1.75 -25.07
N LEU A 170 1.71 -1.59 -23.76
CA LEU A 170 0.56 -1.25 -22.93
C LEU A 170 0.98 -0.19 -21.92
N VAL A 171 0.41 1.01 -22.05
CA VAL A 171 0.59 2.06 -21.05
C VAL A 171 -0.76 2.37 -20.44
N THR A 172 -0.84 2.27 -19.12
CA THR A 172 -2.07 2.58 -18.38
C THR A 172 -1.84 3.71 -17.39
N ARG A 173 -2.93 4.38 -17.04
CA ARG A 173 -2.98 5.40 -16.00
C ARG A 173 -4.14 5.10 -15.06
N CYS A 174 -3.93 5.31 -13.78
CA CYS A 174 -4.97 5.22 -12.74
C CYS A 174 -4.60 6.06 -11.53
N ARG A 175 -5.53 6.15 -10.59
CA ARG A 175 -5.30 6.67 -9.24
C ARG A 175 -5.48 5.54 -8.25
N LEU A 176 -4.76 5.60 -7.13
CA LEU A 176 -4.95 4.69 -6.00
C LEU A 176 -5.59 5.43 -4.84
N LEU A 177 -6.64 4.84 -4.31
CA LEU A 177 -7.33 5.23 -3.10
C LEU A 177 -7.04 4.21 -2.00
N ASP A 178 -6.90 4.67 -0.77
CA ASP A 178 -6.84 3.79 0.38
C ASP A 178 -8.19 3.11 0.61
N ALA A 179 -8.17 1.82 0.88
CA ALA A 179 -9.35 1.00 1.16
C ALA A 179 -9.12 0.10 2.37
N VAL A 180 -10.20 -0.45 2.91
CA VAL A 180 -10.10 -1.42 3.99
C VAL A 180 -9.49 -2.72 3.45
N ARG A 181 -8.52 -3.26 4.19
CA ARG A 181 -7.90 -4.55 3.86
C ARG A 181 -8.89 -5.70 4.05
N SER A 182 -8.85 -6.65 3.15
CA SER A 182 -9.64 -7.89 3.20
C SER A 182 -8.85 -9.02 2.54
N ASP A 183 -9.33 -10.26 2.69
CA ASP A 183 -8.72 -11.44 2.05
C ASP A 183 -8.58 -11.30 0.53
N ASN A 184 -9.53 -10.61 -0.10
CA ASN A 184 -9.51 -10.34 -1.54
C ASN A 184 -8.69 -9.09 -1.93
N ASN A 185 -8.39 -8.23 -0.96
CA ASN A 185 -7.62 -6.99 -1.14
C ASN A 185 -6.67 -6.76 0.04
N PRO A 186 -5.61 -7.57 0.17
CA PRO A 186 -4.71 -7.50 1.32
C PRO A 186 -3.88 -6.23 1.38
N GLN A 187 -3.59 -5.59 0.25
CA GLN A 187 -2.84 -4.34 0.19
C GLN A 187 -3.69 -3.13 0.64
N GLY A 188 -5.04 -3.23 0.56
CA GLY A 188 -5.97 -2.19 0.96
C GLY A 188 -5.86 -0.93 0.10
N PHE A 189 -5.91 -1.10 -1.22
CA PHE A 189 -6.05 -0.04 -2.21
C PHE A 189 -7.22 -0.31 -3.15
N ILE A 190 -7.72 0.72 -3.81
CA ILE A 190 -8.63 0.60 -4.95
C ILE A 190 -8.05 1.42 -6.10
N ILE A 191 -7.99 0.80 -7.28
CA ILE A 191 -7.67 1.47 -8.53
C ILE A 191 -8.89 2.26 -8.98
N GLU A 192 -8.75 3.56 -9.14
CA GLU A 192 -9.78 4.49 -9.60
C GLU A 192 -9.39 5.14 -10.93
N GLY A 193 -10.37 5.31 -11.82
CA GLY A 193 -10.17 6.00 -13.09
C GLY A 193 -9.18 5.28 -14.00
N PHE A 194 -9.26 3.94 -14.08
CA PHE A 194 -8.42 3.14 -14.94
C PHE A 194 -8.61 3.49 -16.41
N GLU A 195 -7.51 3.80 -17.08
CA GLU A 195 -7.48 4.21 -18.48
C GLU A 195 -6.26 3.62 -19.19
N ILE A 196 -6.44 3.15 -20.41
CA ILE A 196 -5.32 2.79 -21.30
C ILE A 196 -4.97 3.98 -22.15
N THR A 197 -3.73 4.46 -22.01
CA THR A 197 -3.23 5.61 -22.77
C THR A 197 -2.48 5.21 -24.03
N GLU A 198 -1.94 4.00 -24.08
CA GLU A 198 -1.28 3.44 -25.26
C GLU A 198 -1.44 1.92 -25.31
N ASN A 199 -1.75 1.39 -26.51
CA ASN A 199 -1.78 -0.03 -26.81
C ASN A 199 -1.50 -0.23 -28.30
N LYS A 200 -0.23 -0.44 -28.66
CA LYS A 200 0.25 -0.52 -30.06
C LYS A 200 1.07 -1.77 -30.27
N ASP A 201 0.91 -2.42 -31.41
CA ASP A 201 1.77 -3.51 -31.81
C ASP A 201 3.20 -2.99 -32.06
N LEU A 202 4.19 -3.57 -31.39
CA LEU A 202 5.60 -3.23 -31.52
C LEU A 202 6.25 -4.10 -32.60
N GLN A 203 6.06 -5.40 -32.51
CA GLN A 203 6.56 -6.36 -33.49
C GLN A 203 5.67 -7.58 -33.56
N THR A 204 5.69 -8.24 -34.73
CA THR A 204 5.04 -9.54 -34.94
C THR A 204 6.02 -10.45 -35.65
N LEU A 205 6.33 -11.57 -34.99
CA LEU A 205 7.20 -12.62 -35.50
C LEU A 205 6.32 -13.79 -35.97
N LYS A 206 6.56 -14.28 -37.17
CA LYS A 206 5.96 -15.53 -37.64
C LYS A 206 6.67 -16.70 -36.95
N ARG A 207 5.89 -17.69 -36.60
CA ARG A 207 6.37 -18.90 -35.91
C ARG A 207 6.65 -20.00 -36.93
#